data_03dc53e20f4e50d8dd3641da3ce0a91e
#
_entry.id   03dc53e20f4e50d8dd3641da3ce0a91e
#
_cell.length_a   1.000
_cell.length_b   1.000
_cell.length_c   1.000
_cell.angle_alpha   90.00
_cell.angle_beta   90.00
_cell.angle_gamma   90.00
#
_symmetry.space_group_name_H-M   'P 1'
#
loop_
_entity.id
_entity.type
_entity.pdbx_description
1 polymer ?
#
loop_
_entity_poly.entity_id
_entity_poly.type
_entity_poly.pdbx_seq_one_letter_code
_entity_poly.pdbx_strand_id
1 'polypeptide(L)'
;MKKIIVTGGMGFIGSNLVNYFLKKNYFVINVDKLTYSANTYKLKNITKKNYYFIKSDIGDKKKMATILKKYRPSVLFNLAAETHVDRSIDSPKEFIQSNIVGVFNLLETIRNYNRKTKNKIKLIHVSTDEVYGDITNKLERADEEHAYRPSSPYAASKASADHLVKS
;
A
#
# COMPACT_ATOMS: atom_id res chain seq x y z
N MET A 1 -10.09 20.55 -5.43
CA MET A 1 -10.31 19.11 -5.08
C MET A 1 -9.00 18.52 -4.58
N LYS A 2 -8.99 17.92 -3.38
CA LYS A 2 -7.81 17.25 -2.84
C LYS A 2 -7.50 16.00 -3.65
N LYS A 3 -6.22 15.80 -4.00
CA LYS A 3 -5.75 14.65 -4.77
C LYS A 3 -5.08 13.65 -3.84
N ILE A 4 -5.46 12.39 -3.97
CA ILE A 4 -4.86 11.28 -3.20
C ILE A 4 -4.45 10.15 -4.14
N ILE A 5 -3.45 9.39 -3.71
CA ILE A 5 -3.09 8.13 -4.35
C ILE A 5 -3.53 6.99 -3.44
N VAL A 6 -4.11 5.95 -4.03
CA VAL A 6 -4.34 4.66 -3.38
C VAL A 6 -3.57 3.63 -4.18
N THR A 7 -2.57 2.98 -3.58
CA THR A 7 -1.89 1.83 -4.19
C THR A 7 -2.54 0.54 -3.72
N GLY A 8 -2.54 -0.50 -4.55
CA GLY A 8 -3.32 -1.70 -4.27
C GLY A 8 -4.83 -1.47 -4.31
N GLY A 9 -5.27 -0.43 -5.04
CA GLY A 9 -6.67 -0.03 -5.07
C GLY A 9 -7.60 -0.95 -5.87
N MET A 10 -7.08 -1.99 -6.50
CA MET A 10 -7.88 -3.06 -7.12
C MET A 10 -8.05 -4.26 -6.19
N GLY A 11 -7.39 -4.29 -5.03
CA GLY A 11 -7.61 -5.29 -3.99
C GLY A 11 -8.92 -5.08 -3.22
N PHE A 12 -9.21 -6.00 -2.27
CA PHE A 12 -10.46 -5.96 -1.49
C PHE A 12 -10.61 -4.67 -0.68
N ILE A 13 -9.64 -4.34 0.18
CA ILE A 13 -9.68 -3.14 1.01
C ILE A 13 -9.53 -1.89 0.14
N GLY A 14 -8.54 -1.90 -0.77
CA GLY A 14 -8.22 -0.74 -1.61
C GLY A 14 -9.38 -0.28 -2.47
N SER A 15 -10.16 -1.19 -3.07
CA SER A 15 -11.32 -0.85 -3.89
C SER A 15 -12.44 -0.18 -3.09
N ASN A 16 -12.64 -0.59 -1.84
CA ASN A 16 -13.58 0.06 -0.93
C ASN A 16 -13.11 1.47 -0.54
N LEU A 17 -11.80 1.63 -0.27
CA LEU A 17 -11.21 2.94 0.04
C LEU A 17 -11.31 3.90 -1.14
N VAL A 18 -11.02 3.43 -2.36
CA VAL A 18 -11.21 4.21 -3.60
C VAL A 18 -12.66 4.71 -3.70
N ASN A 19 -13.64 3.81 -3.55
CA ASN A 19 -15.06 4.16 -3.61
C ASN A 19 -15.46 5.16 -2.53
N TYR A 20 -14.95 4.99 -1.30
CA TYR A 20 -15.20 5.92 -0.21
C TYR A 20 -14.73 7.34 -0.56
N PHE A 21 -13.50 7.50 -1.03
CA PHE A 21 -12.96 8.81 -1.36
C PHE A 21 -13.64 9.45 -2.59
N LEU A 22 -14.05 8.64 -3.56
CA LEU A 22 -14.83 9.13 -4.70
C LEU A 22 -16.20 9.70 -4.27
N LYS A 23 -16.87 9.04 -3.31
CA LYS A 23 -18.11 9.56 -2.70
C LYS A 23 -17.89 10.86 -1.92
N LYS A 24 -16.68 11.06 -1.38
CA LYS A 24 -16.26 12.28 -0.66
C LYS A 24 -15.69 13.36 -1.60
N ASN A 25 -15.86 13.25 -2.91
CA ASN A 25 -15.39 14.19 -3.92
C ASN A 25 -13.87 14.45 -3.91
N TYR A 26 -13.05 13.45 -3.58
CA TYR A 26 -11.61 13.50 -3.79
C TYR A 26 -11.28 13.15 -5.24
N PHE A 27 -10.14 13.65 -5.74
CA PHE A 27 -9.55 13.14 -6.97
C PHE A 27 -8.67 11.95 -6.60
N VAL A 28 -9.05 10.75 -7.04
CA VAL A 28 -8.40 9.50 -6.68
C VAL A 28 -7.56 8.97 -7.84
N ILE A 29 -6.27 8.82 -7.61
CA ILE A 29 -5.34 8.12 -8.49
C ILE A 29 -5.15 6.72 -7.91
N ASN A 30 -5.71 5.73 -8.58
CA ASN A 30 -5.58 4.32 -8.19
C ASN A 30 -4.39 3.70 -8.94
N VAL A 31 -3.40 3.22 -8.20
CA VAL A 31 -2.21 2.55 -8.75
C VAL A 31 -2.21 1.10 -8.32
N ASP A 32 -2.21 0.17 -9.30
CA ASP A 32 -2.23 -1.26 -9.02
C ASP A 32 -1.49 -2.04 -10.12
N LYS A 33 -0.76 -3.08 -9.76
CA LYS A 33 -0.05 -3.92 -10.74
C LYS A 33 -0.94 -4.99 -11.37
N LEU A 34 -2.18 -5.19 -10.83
CA LEU A 34 -3.15 -6.20 -11.26
C LEU A 34 -2.63 -7.63 -11.12
N THR A 35 -2.38 -8.06 -9.88
CA THR A 35 -2.08 -9.45 -9.57
C THR A 35 -3.34 -10.31 -9.55
N TYR A 36 -3.19 -11.59 -9.25
CA TYR A 36 -4.30 -12.54 -9.12
C TYR A 36 -5.38 -12.10 -8.11
N SER A 37 -5.02 -11.30 -7.11
CA SER A 37 -5.94 -10.81 -6.08
C SER A 37 -6.72 -9.55 -6.49
N ALA A 38 -6.46 -9.00 -7.69
CA ALA A 38 -7.13 -7.81 -8.18
C ALA A 38 -8.60 -8.08 -8.51
N ASN A 39 -9.51 -7.32 -7.89
CA ASN A 39 -10.93 -7.37 -8.18
C ASN A 39 -11.31 -6.27 -9.18
N THR A 40 -11.23 -6.59 -10.46
CA THR A 40 -11.51 -5.63 -11.53
C THR A 40 -12.99 -5.25 -11.63
N TYR A 41 -13.91 -6.07 -11.12
CA TYR A 41 -15.36 -5.83 -11.22
C TYR A 41 -15.84 -4.65 -10.40
N LYS A 42 -15.28 -4.45 -9.19
CA LYS A 42 -15.73 -3.38 -8.28
C LYS A 42 -15.52 -1.97 -8.81
N LEU A 43 -14.56 -1.76 -9.70
CA LEU A 43 -14.18 -0.45 -10.24
C LEU A 43 -14.38 -0.34 -11.76
N LYS A 44 -14.91 -1.38 -12.42
CA LYS A 44 -15.02 -1.49 -13.87
C LYS A 44 -15.86 -0.38 -14.52
N ASN A 45 -16.85 0.14 -13.81
CA ASN A 45 -17.82 1.11 -14.33
C ASN A 45 -17.67 2.52 -13.72
N ILE A 46 -16.49 2.84 -13.15
CA ILE A 46 -16.28 4.19 -12.63
C ILE A 46 -15.93 5.13 -13.79
N THR A 47 -16.93 5.88 -14.26
CA THR A 47 -16.80 6.94 -15.28
C THR A 47 -16.60 8.33 -14.67
N LYS A 48 -16.22 8.40 -13.38
CA LYS A 48 -16.12 9.69 -12.69
C LYS A 48 -14.92 10.50 -13.17
N LYS A 49 -15.12 11.78 -13.47
CA LYS A 49 -14.07 12.74 -13.86
C LYS A 49 -12.96 12.90 -12.82
N ASN A 50 -13.20 12.47 -11.58
CA ASN A 50 -12.26 12.53 -10.46
C ASN A 50 -11.59 11.18 -10.11
N TYR A 51 -11.58 10.21 -11.05
CA TYR A 51 -10.91 8.93 -10.92
C TYR A 51 -9.94 8.68 -12.06
N TYR A 52 -8.76 8.20 -11.72
CA TYR A 52 -7.76 7.79 -12.71
C TYR A 52 -7.07 6.50 -12.26
N PHE A 53 -7.11 5.48 -13.13
CA PHE A 53 -6.42 4.21 -12.90
C PHE A 53 -5.08 4.18 -13.63
N ILE A 54 -4.05 3.69 -12.96
CA ILE A 54 -2.71 3.51 -13.52
C ILE A 54 -2.22 2.10 -13.19
N LYS A 55 -2.02 1.28 -14.20
CA LYS A 55 -1.35 -0.01 -14.04
C LYS A 55 0.14 0.22 -13.80
N SER A 56 0.60 -0.05 -12.56
CA SER A 56 2.00 0.09 -12.16
C SER A 56 2.31 -0.71 -10.90
N ASP A 57 3.53 -1.19 -10.79
CA ASP A 57 4.11 -1.66 -9.53
C ASP A 57 4.59 -0.45 -8.72
N ILE A 58 4.41 -0.50 -7.38
CA ILE A 58 4.92 0.54 -6.46
C ILE A 58 6.45 0.60 -6.44
N GLY A 59 7.11 -0.51 -6.75
CA GLY A 59 8.57 -0.62 -6.87
C GLY A 59 9.16 0.04 -8.10
N ASP A 60 8.35 0.40 -9.11
CA ASP A 60 8.80 1.16 -10.28
C ASP A 60 9.04 2.65 -9.91
N LYS A 61 10.27 2.94 -9.46
CA LYS A 61 10.67 4.30 -9.05
C LYS A 61 10.41 5.36 -10.12
N LYS A 62 10.69 5.04 -11.40
CA LYS A 62 10.56 6.01 -12.50
C LYS A 62 9.09 6.37 -12.72
N LYS A 63 8.24 5.36 -12.78
CA LYS A 63 6.81 5.53 -13.00
C LYS A 63 6.13 6.20 -11.80
N MET A 64 6.45 5.77 -10.57
CA MET A 64 5.94 6.41 -9.36
C MET A 64 6.38 7.87 -9.25
N ALA A 65 7.65 8.20 -9.54
CA ALA A 65 8.11 9.59 -9.56
C ALA A 65 7.35 10.46 -10.58
N THR A 66 7.08 9.91 -11.77
CA THR A 66 6.26 10.58 -12.79
C THR A 66 4.83 10.83 -12.30
N ILE A 67 4.22 9.84 -11.64
CA ILE A 67 2.87 9.95 -11.05
C ILE A 67 2.84 11.05 -9.98
N LEU A 68 3.79 11.04 -9.04
CA LEU A 68 3.86 12.05 -7.98
C LEU A 68 4.03 13.47 -8.55
N LYS A 69 4.92 13.63 -9.53
CA LYS A 69 5.15 14.92 -10.20
C LYS A 69 3.92 15.42 -10.95
N LYS A 70 3.23 14.53 -11.67
CA LYS A 70 2.04 14.87 -12.47
C LYS A 70 0.85 15.26 -11.61
N TYR A 71 0.54 14.44 -10.61
CA TYR A 71 -0.71 14.61 -9.85
C TYR A 71 -0.56 15.44 -8.59
N ARG A 72 0.64 15.52 -8.01
CA ARG A 72 0.95 16.27 -6.78
C ARG A 72 -0.02 15.94 -5.64
N PRO A 73 -0.14 14.68 -5.22
CA PRO A 73 -1.09 14.28 -4.19
C PRO A 73 -0.68 14.85 -2.83
N SER A 74 -1.66 15.05 -1.96
CA SER A 74 -1.42 15.41 -0.56
C SER A 74 -1.20 14.19 0.34
N VAL A 75 -1.82 13.06 -0.02
CA VAL A 75 -1.74 11.80 0.74
C VAL A 75 -1.57 10.63 -0.23
N LEU A 76 -0.75 9.67 0.16
CA LEU A 76 -0.63 8.37 -0.48
C LEU A 76 -0.99 7.28 0.54
N PHE A 77 -2.02 6.51 0.24
CA PHE A 77 -2.42 5.31 0.98
C PHE A 77 -1.76 4.11 0.32
N ASN A 78 -0.84 3.45 1.03
CA ASN A 78 -0.18 2.25 0.51
C ASN A 78 -0.85 0.99 1.06
N LEU A 79 -1.68 0.36 0.22
CA LEU A 79 -2.32 -0.93 0.45
C LEU A 79 -1.78 -2.01 -0.51
N ALA A 80 -0.83 -1.65 -1.38
CA ALA A 80 -0.21 -2.61 -2.29
C ALA A 80 0.67 -3.57 -1.49
N ALA A 81 0.33 -4.85 -1.52
CA ALA A 81 1.08 -5.93 -0.89
C ALA A 81 0.69 -7.29 -1.50
N GLU A 82 1.59 -8.25 -1.41
CA GLU A 82 1.22 -9.67 -1.44
C GLU A 82 0.76 -10.06 -0.04
N THR A 83 -0.42 -10.73 0.09
CA THR A 83 -1.10 -10.87 1.39
C THR A 83 -1.51 -12.30 1.76
N HIS A 84 -1.32 -13.28 0.89
CA HIS A 84 -1.79 -14.64 1.12
C HIS A 84 -0.75 -15.46 1.90
N VAL A 85 -1.02 -15.76 3.17
CA VAL A 85 -0.06 -16.42 4.09
C VAL A 85 0.48 -17.73 3.52
N ASP A 86 -0.40 -18.68 3.15
CA ASP A 86 0.03 -20.00 2.63
C ASP A 86 0.93 -19.85 1.40
N ARG A 87 0.60 -18.94 0.47
CA ARG A 87 1.45 -18.65 -0.68
C ARG A 87 2.81 -18.07 -0.28
N SER A 88 2.88 -17.37 0.85
CA SER A 88 4.16 -16.84 1.32
C SER A 88 5.11 -17.95 1.79
N ILE A 89 4.56 -19.06 2.27
CA ILE A 89 5.31 -20.23 2.68
C ILE A 89 5.88 -20.95 1.43
N ASP A 90 5.04 -21.15 0.42
CA ASP A 90 5.43 -21.85 -0.82
C ASP A 90 6.36 -21.01 -1.70
N SER A 91 6.15 -19.68 -1.74
CA SER A 91 6.84 -18.77 -2.66
C SER A 91 7.14 -17.41 -2.01
N PRO A 92 8.07 -17.32 -1.04
CA PRO A 92 8.34 -16.10 -0.28
C PRO A 92 8.94 -14.97 -1.10
N LYS A 93 9.56 -15.26 -2.24
CA LYS A 93 10.24 -14.29 -3.10
C LYS A 93 9.34 -13.13 -3.52
N GLU A 94 8.10 -13.42 -3.88
CA GLU A 94 7.11 -12.41 -4.31
C GLU A 94 6.81 -11.43 -3.18
N PHE A 95 6.75 -11.94 -1.94
CA PHE A 95 6.47 -11.14 -0.74
C PHE A 95 7.64 -10.22 -0.40
N ILE A 96 8.87 -10.73 -0.46
CA ILE A 96 10.08 -9.92 -0.28
C ILE A 96 10.12 -8.81 -1.35
N GLN A 97 9.90 -9.16 -2.60
CA GLN A 97 9.97 -8.22 -3.71
C GLN A 97 8.88 -7.14 -3.62
N SER A 98 7.63 -7.51 -3.31
CA SER A 98 6.53 -6.54 -3.24
C SER A 98 6.50 -5.77 -1.93
N ASN A 99 6.59 -6.49 -0.79
CA ASN A 99 6.32 -5.89 0.51
C ASN A 99 7.55 -5.20 1.12
N ILE A 100 8.77 -5.63 0.78
CA ILE A 100 10.01 -5.03 1.30
C ILE A 100 10.63 -4.12 0.25
N VAL A 101 11.09 -4.68 -0.87
CA VAL A 101 11.80 -3.93 -1.92
C VAL A 101 10.88 -2.90 -2.57
N GLY A 102 9.63 -3.27 -2.86
CA GLY A 102 8.61 -2.37 -3.40
C GLY A 102 8.33 -1.19 -2.48
N VAL A 103 8.16 -1.45 -1.17
CA VAL A 103 7.93 -0.39 -0.16
C VAL A 103 9.16 0.49 -0.02
N PHE A 104 10.37 -0.07 0.07
CA PHE A 104 11.62 0.71 0.09
C PHE A 104 11.70 1.65 -1.12
N ASN A 105 11.44 1.16 -2.32
CA ASN A 105 11.46 1.96 -3.54
C ASN A 105 10.43 3.09 -3.53
N LEU A 106 9.23 2.81 -3.01
CA LEU A 106 8.17 3.80 -2.84
C LEU A 106 8.60 4.89 -1.85
N LEU A 107 9.15 4.52 -0.70
CA LEU A 107 9.65 5.44 0.33
C LEU A 107 10.73 6.36 -0.22
N GLU A 108 11.72 5.82 -0.92
CA GLU A 108 12.77 6.60 -1.58
C GLU A 108 12.19 7.58 -2.60
N THR A 109 11.19 7.15 -3.35
CA THR A 109 10.53 8.00 -4.35
C THR A 109 9.78 9.15 -3.68
N ILE A 110 9.04 8.88 -2.59
CA ILE A 110 8.35 9.91 -1.80
C ILE A 110 9.34 10.84 -1.12
N ARG A 111 10.41 10.32 -0.51
CA ARG A 111 11.48 11.10 0.12
C ARG A 111 12.11 12.09 -0.87
N ASN A 112 12.47 11.60 -2.05
CA ASN A 112 13.06 12.43 -3.11
C ASN A 112 12.08 13.49 -3.65
N TYR A 113 10.80 13.15 -3.78
CA TYR A 113 9.77 14.10 -4.14
C TYR A 113 9.60 15.17 -3.05
N ASN A 114 9.48 14.77 -1.79
CA ASN A 114 9.30 15.66 -0.66
C ASN A 114 10.49 16.62 -0.46
N ARG A 115 11.72 16.20 -0.77
CA ARG A 115 12.89 17.08 -0.72
C ARG A 115 12.86 18.19 -1.77
N LYS A 116 12.30 17.89 -2.95
CA LYS A 116 12.31 18.78 -4.12
C LYS A 116 11.09 19.68 -4.22
N THR A 117 10.06 19.48 -3.39
CA THR A 117 8.79 20.22 -3.48
C THR A 117 8.37 20.80 -2.14
N LYS A 118 7.61 21.91 -2.19
CA LYS A 118 6.98 22.50 -0.99
C LYS A 118 5.78 21.62 -0.52
N ASN A 119 5.08 21.00 -1.47
CA ASN A 119 3.93 20.13 -1.17
C ASN A 119 4.43 18.77 -0.71
N LYS A 120 4.42 18.54 0.59
CA LYS A 120 4.81 17.26 1.18
C LYS A 120 3.67 16.24 1.05
N ILE A 121 4.02 15.02 0.69
CA ILE A 121 3.08 13.89 0.65
C ILE A 121 3.11 13.22 2.01
N LYS A 122 1.93 13.06 2.63
CA LYS A 122 1.76 12.19 3.79
C LYS A 122 1.57 10.76 3.32
N LEU A 123 2.41 9.84 3.80
CA LEU A 123 2.23 8.40 3.60
C LEU A 123 1.37 7.83 4.72
N ILE A 124 0.40 7.00 4.35
CA ILE A 124 -0.34 6.11 5.24
C ILE A 124 -0.09 4.70 4.73
N HIS A 125 0.69 3.92 5.48
CA HIS A 125 1.01 2.54 5.16
C HIS A 125 0.10 1.61 5.96
N VAL A 126 -0.56 0.67 5.27
CA VAL A 126 -1.43 -0.30 5.92
C VAL A 126 -0.61 -1.55 6.26
N SER A 127 -0.53 -1.86 7.54
CA SER A 127 0.11 -3.06 8.06
C SER A 127 -0.89 -4.18 8.36
N THR A 128 -0.55 -5.09 9.23
CA THR A 128 -1.34 -6.23 9.68
C THR A 128 -1.02 -6.53 11.15
N ASP A 129 -1.97 -7.08 11.87
CA ASP A 129 -1.78 -7.60 13.24
C ASP A 129 -0.89 -8.84 13.28
N GLU A 130 -0.74 -9.56 12.16
CA GLU A 130 0.15 -10.73 12.08
C GLU A 130 1.63 -10.40 12.35
N VAL A 131 2.02 -9.13 12.32
CA VAL A 131 3.37 -8.70 12.71
C VAL A 131 3.69 -8.99 14.18
N TYR A 132 2.66 -9.13 15.01
CA TYR A 132 2.79 -9.46 16.44
C TYR A 132 2.93 -10.97 16.70
N GLY A 133 2.64 -11.82 15.69
CA GLY A 133 2.72 -13.27 15.79
C GLY A 133 1.51 -13.91 16.47
N ASP A 134 1.69 -15.15 16.88
CA ASP A 134 0.62 -15.93 17.48
C ASP A 134 0.37 -15.50 18.92
N ILE A 135 -0.85 -15.09 19.22
CA ILE A 135 -1.31 -14.78 20.58
C ILE A 135 -1.92 -16.04 21.15
N THR A 136 -1.16 -16.74 21.99
CA THR A 136 -1.57 -18.03 22.58
C THR A 136 -2.56 -17.90 23.73
N ASN A 137 -2.51 -16.77 24.43
CA ASN A 137 -3.42 -16.49 25.55
C ASN A 137 -4.66 -15.76 25.02
N LYS A 138 -5.84 -16.37 25.15
CA LYS A 138 -7.14 -15.82 24.71
C LYS A 138 -7.52 -14.48 25.37
N LEU A 139 -6.94 -14.14 26.50
CA LEU A 139 -7.16 -12.88 27.22
C LEU A 139 -6.16 -11.78 26.82
N GLU A 140 -5.11 -12.13 26.10
CA GLU A 140 -4.09 -11.20 25.61
C GLU A 140 -4.52 -10.57 24.30
N ARG A 141 -4.25 -9.27 24.14
CA ARG A 141 -4.43 -8.53 22.89
C ARG A 141 -3.16 -7.76 22.62
N ALA A 142 -2.71 -7.77 21.37
CA ALA A 142 -1.61 -6.93 20.95
C ALA A 142 -2.09 -5.47 20.85
N ASP A 143 -1.31 -4.56 21.39
CA ASP A 143 -1.38 -3.12 21.14
C ASP A 143 -0.19 -2.64 20.31
N GLU A 144 -0.08 -1.36 20.08
CA GLU A 144 0.95 -0.77 19.24
C GLU A 144 2.36 -0.84 19.83
N GLU A 145 2.49 -1.08 21.15
CA GLU A 145 3.77 -1.27 21.86
C GLU A 145 4.20 -2.75 21.93
N HIS A 146 3.35 -3.66 21.48
CA HIS A 146 3.67 -5.09 21.49
C HIS A 146 4.87 -5.40 20.59
N ALA A 147 5.74 -6.27 21.05
CA ALA A 147 6.93 -6.67 20.28
C ALA A 147 6.54 -7.46 19.02
N TYR A 148 7.17 -7.15 17.89
CA TYR A 148 6.96 -7.90 16.65
C TYR A 148 7.56 -9.31 16.76
N ARG A 149 6.76 -10.33 16.47
CA ARG A 149 7.12 -11.76 16.49
C ARG A 149 6.50 -12.50 15.29
N PRO A 150 6.75 -12.05 14.05
CA PRO A 150 6.08 -12.60 12.88
C PRO A 150 6.35 -14.10 12.74
N SER A 151 5.31 -14.89 12.47
CA SER A 151 5.37 -16.37 12.37
C SER A 151 5.28 -16.89 10.93
N SER A 152 5.19 -16.01 9.92
CA SER A 152 5.16 -16.39 8.51
C SER A 152 6.02 -15.47 7.65
N PRO A 153 6.44 -15.90 6.42
CA PRO A 153 7.15 -15.00 5.49
C PRO A 153 6.33 -13.76 5.12
N TYR A 154 5.00 -13.86 5.01
CA TYR A 154 4.12 -12.71 4.85
C TYR A 154 4.24 -11.74 6.03
N ALA A 155 4.02 -12.22 7.25
CA ALA A 155 4.09 -11.41 8.46
C ALA A 155 5.47 -10.77 8.63
N ALA A 156 6.56 -11.53 8.38
CA ALA A 156 7.94 -11.03 8.41
C ALA A 156 8.18 -9.93 7.38
N SER A 157 7.62 -10.07 6.16
CA SER A 157 7.73 -9.05 5.12
C SER A 157 7.00 -7.76 5.49
N LYS A 158 5.84 -7.87 6.15
CA LYS A 158 5.06 -6.71 6.62
C LYS A 158 5.75 -6.03 7.81
N ALA A 159 6.27 -6.78 8.77
CA ALA A 159 7.07 -6.24 9.88
C ALA A 159 8.29 -5.48 9.38
N SER A 160 9.00 -6.04 8.38
CA SER A 160 10.13 -5.35 7.73
C SER A 160 9.71 -4.05 7.06
N ALA A 161 8.56 -4.03 6.37
CA ALA A 161 8.02 -2.82 5.76
C ALA A 161 7.69 -1.75 6.81
N ASP A 162 7.10 -2.14 7.96
CA ASP A 162 6.78 -1.23 9.05
C ASP A 162 8.04 -0.59 9.64
N HIS A 163 9.11 -1.35 9.83
CA HIS A 163 10.40 -0.82 10.26
C HIS A 163 10.97 0.18 9.26
N LEU A 164 10.89 -0.10 7.94
CA LEU A 164 11.31 0.83 6.90
C LEU A 164 10.48 2.13 6.91
N VAL A 165 9.18 2.03 7.18
CA VAL A 165 8.29 3.21 7.22
C VAL A 165 8.54 4.07 8.45
N LYS A 166 8.90 3.46 9.59
CA LYS A 166 9.19 4.14 10.85
C LYS A 166 10.59 4.79 10.87
N SER A 167 11.55 4.27 10.09
CA SER A 167 12.93 4.80 10.03
C SER A 167 13.04 6.07 9.18
#